data_2b0b5ced39d51169ca5d1bc10b920e8c
#
_entry.id   2b0b5ced39d51169ca5d1bc10b920e8c
#
_cell.length_a   1.000
_cell.length_b   1.000
_cell.length_c   1.000
_cell.angle_alpha   90.00
_cell.angle_beta   90.00
_cell.angle_gamma   90.00
#
_symmetry.space_group_name_H-M   'P 1'
#
loop_
_entity.id
_entity.type
_entity.pdbx_description
1 polymer ?
#
loop_
_entity_poly.entity_id
_entity_poly.type
_entity_poly.pdbx_seq_one_letter_code
_entity_poly.pdbx_strand_id
1 'polypeptide(L)'
;TGLPIYNKFVDKLEAYMAAHGKSGLFFVSSDFSNFQYVNEMYGYEVGDRILHDFAIALQEKCQNGVLFCRVTSDHFVGVLKEDTVEKARDKYLEFTNTFVQKTNSRYDQCNLVIATGMYEILENDWSVSSMMDNANEARKQCKTQKVDSAVEIYTEKFRKNLENTREIVSGMVAAYNNKEFRAYLQPKVSLHTGKVVGAEALVR
;
A
#
# COMPACT_ATOMS: atom_id res chain seq x y z
N THR A 1 9.83 -4.37 19.63
CA THR A 1 9.70 -3.06 18.94
C THR A 1 9.18 -1.93 19.84
N GLY A 2 8.63 -2.22 21.02
CA GLY A 2 8.02 -1.23 21.92
C GLY A 2 6.61 -0.77 21.49
N LEU A 3 6.19 -1.08 20.26
CA LEU A 3 4.82 -0.84 19.81
C LEU A 3 3.85 -1.87 20.42
N PRO A 4 2.56 -1.53 20.63
CA PRO A 4 1.56 -2.47 21.10
C PRO A 4 1.39 -3.62 20.11
N ILE A 5 0.95 -4.77 20.58
CA ILE A 5 0.46 -5.87 19.75
C ILE A 5 -0.91 -5.49 19.16
N TYR A 6 -1.29 -6.15 18.06
CA TYR A 6 -2.50 -5.80 17.29
C TYR A 6 -3.79 -5.72 18.14
N ASN A 7 -4.06 -6.68 19.00
CA ASN A 7 -5.26 -6.64 19.86
C ASN A 7 -5.30 -5.41 20.77
N LYS A 8 -4.16 -5.07 21.40
CA LYS A 8 -4.07 -3.85 22.23
C LYS A 8 -4.19 -2.56 21.41
N PHE A 9 -3.73 -2.58 20.16
CA PHE A 9 -3.93 -1.46 19.24
C PHE A 9 -5.41 -1.29 18.92
N VAL A 10 -6.13 -2.37 18.61
CA VAL A 10 -7.58 -2.36 18.34
C VAL A 10 -8.33 -1.78 19.54
N ASP A 11 -8.10 -2.31 20.75
CA ASP A 11 -8.75 -1.84 21.98
C ASP A 11 -8.54 -0.33 22.20
N LYS A 12 -7.30 0.15 22.01
CA LYS A 12 -6.97 1.57 22.14
C LYS A 12 -7.63 2.44 21.09
N LEU A 13 -7.67 1.97 19.84
CA LEU A 13 -8.29 2.71 18.74
C LEU A 13 -9.81 2.81 18.94
N GLU A 14 -10.47 1.71 19.31
CA GLU A 14 -11.91 1.70 19.60
C GLU A 14 -12.25 2.63 20.76
N ALA A 15 -11.48 2.56 21.85
CA ALA A 15 -11.66 3.46 22.98
C ALA A 15 -11.44 4.94 22.59
N TYR A 16 -10.45 5.22 21.73
CA TYR A 16 -10.20 6.57 21.24
C TYR A 16 -11.36 7.07 20.37
N MET A 17 -11.82 6.26 19.41
CA MET A 17 -12.95 6.61 18.54
C MET A 17 -14.23 6.83 19.33
N ALA A 18 -14.50 6.01 20.36
CA ALA A 18 -15.65 6.16 21.22
C ALA A 18 -15.61 7.47 22.02
N ALA A 19 -14.44 7.93 22.45
CA ALA A 19 -14.29 9.15 23.25
C ALA A 19 -14.23 10.44 22.41
N HIS A 20 -13.69 10.39 21.19
CA HIS A 20 -13.33 11.57 20.38
C HIS A 20 -13.99 11.62 19.00
N GLY A 21 -14.74 10.58 18.61
CA GLY A 21 -15.29 10.43 17.26
C GLY A 21 -14.24 9.94 16.25
N LYS A 22 -14.66 9.83 15.01
CA LYS A 22 -13.84 9.29 13.91
C LYS A 22 -13.33 10.34 12.93
N SER A 23 -13.84 11.55 13.02
CA SER A 23 -13.51 12.65 12.09
C SER A 23 -12.01 12.97 12.09
N GLY A 24 -11.43 13.05 10.88
CA GLY A 24 -10.03 13.35 10.68
C GLY A 24 -9.09 12.21 11.04
N LEU A 25 -9.60 10.98 11.18
CA LEU A 25 -8.78 9.79 11.40
C LEU A 25 -8.54 9.05 10.09
N PHE A 26 -7.27 8.68 9.85
CA PHE A 26 -6.82 7.98 8.65
C PHE A 26 -6.08 6.70 9.05
N PHE A 27 -6.64 5.55 8.68
CA PHE A 27 -5.98 4.27 8.89
C PHE A 27 -4.89 4.07 7.84
N VAL A 28 -3.70 3.66 8.27
CA VAL A 28 -2.57 3.36 7.38
C VAL A 28 -2.11 1.93 7.55
N SER A 29 -1.76 1.29 6.45
CA SER A 29 -1.13 -0.02 6.39
C SER A 29 0.13 0.08 5.56
N SER A 30 1.27 -0.19 6.17
CA SER A 30 2.60 -0.06 5.57
C SER A 30 3.35 -1.37 5.58
N ASP A 31 4.09 -1.62 4.51
CA ASP A 31 4.88 -2.84 4.32
C ASP A 31 6.17 -2.48 3.58
N PHE A 32 7.26 -3.14 3.94
CA PHE A 32 8.55 -2.93 3.30
C PHE A 32 8.64 -3.75 2.02
N SER A 33 8.79 -3.08 0.90
CA SER A 33 9.14 -3.76 -0.36
C SER A 33 10.62 -4.10 -0.37
N ASN A 34 10.95 -5.25 -0.97
CA ASN A 34 12.32 -5.76 -1.04
C ASN A 34 12.97 -6.14 0.30
N PHE A 35 12.20 -6.28 1.38
CA PHE A 35 12.74 -6.58 2.71
C PHE A 35 13.44 -7.95 2.76
N GLN A 36 12.95 -8.92 2.01
CA GLN A 36 13.62 -10.21 1.86
C GLN A 36 15.04 -10.04 1.30
N TYR A 37 15.22 -9.19 0.29
CA TYR A 37 16.53 -8.88 -0.28
C TYR A 37 17.48 -8.25 0.76
N VAL A 38 16.96 -7.38 1.63
CA VAL A 38 17.73 -6.82 2.74
C VAL A 38 18.25 -7.92 3.67
N ASN A 39 17.39 -8.88 4.03
CA ASN A 39 17.77 -10.01 4.87
C ASN A 39 18.80 -10.93 4.18
N GLU A 40 18.68 -11.14 2.89
CA GLU A 40 19.63 -11.95 2.11
C GLU A 40 21.00 -11.27 2.00
N MET A 41 21.04 -9.94 1.80
CA MET A 41 22.29 -9.19 1.63
C MET A 41 23.01 -8.88 2.93
N TYR A 42 22.26 -8.54 3.99
CA TYR A 42 22.83 -8.02 5.23
C TYR A 42 22.59 -8.91 6.46
N GLY A 43 21.83 -10.00 6.29
CA GLY A 43 21.45 -10.89 7.38
C GLY A 43 20.24 -10.38 8.19
N TYR A 44 19.59 -11.32 8.88
CA TYR A 44 18.38 -11.06 9.68
C TYR A 44 18.60 -10.06 10.81
N GLU A 45 19.80 -9.97 11.38
CA GLU A 45 20.11 -9.01 12.46
C GLU A 45 19.99 -7.55 11.98
N VAL A 46 20.42 -7.28 10.74
CA VAL A 46 20.27 -5.94 10.14
C VAL A 46 18.82 -5.67 9.81
N GLY A 47 18.10 -6.63 9.23
CA GLY A 47 16.67 -6.52 9.00
C GLY A 47 15.89 -6.22 10.29
N ASP A 48 16.14 -6.97 11.35
CA ASP A 48 15.50 -6.74 12.65
C ASP A 48 15.82 -5.36 13.22
N ARG A 49 17.05 -4.87 13.04
CA ARG A 49 17.44 -3.52 13.45
C ARG A 49 16.67 -2.46 12.67
N ILE A 50 16.53 -2.60 11.35
CA ILE A 50 15.76 -1.68 10.51
C ILE A 50 14.29 -1.63 10.97
N LEU A 51 13.67 -2.78 11.21
CA LEU A 51 12.28 -2.85 11.71
C LEU A 51 12.14 -2.26 13.11
N HIS A 52 13.13 -2.44 13.96
CA HIS A 52 13.16 -1.83 15.29
C HIS A 52 13.31 -0.31 15.21
N ASP A 53 14.23 0.20 14.38
CA ASP A 53 14.43 1.64 14.16
C ASP A 53 13.17 2.31 13.60
N PHE A 54 12.47 1.63 12.66
CA PHE A 54 11.19 2.12 12.15
C PHE A 54 10.10 2.16 13.23
N ALA A 55 10.03 1.12 14.07
CA ALA A 55 9.07 1.09 15.18
C ALA A 55 9.32 2.21 16.20
N ILE A 56 10.58 2.54 16.49
CA ILE A 56 10.94 3.69 17.36
C ILE A 56 10.48 4.99 16.68
N ALA A 57 10.78 5.18 15.40
CA ALA A 57 10.39 6.37 14.66
C ALA A 57 8.84 6.55 14.62
N LEU A 58 8.08 5.46 14.50
CA LEU A 58 6.62 5.47 14.61
C LEU A 58 6.16 5.80 16.04
N GLN A 59 6.83 5.24 17.06
CA GLN A 59 6.49 5.46 18.47
C GLN A 59 6.65 6.94 18.87
N GLU A 60 7.68 7.62 18.35
CA GLU A 60 7.90 9.05 18.54
C GLU A 60 6.75 9.91 17.97
N LYS A 61 5.99 9.38 17.02
CA LYS A 61 4.81 10.04 16.44
C LYS A 61 3.51 9.76 17.20
N CYS A 62 3.50 8.78 18.11
CA CYS A 62 2.31 8.39 18.88
C CYS A 62 1.90 9.46 19.88
N GLN A 63 1.11 10.46 19.43
CA GLN A 63 0.54 11.54 20.25
C GLN A 63 -0.86 11.88 19.75
N ASN A 64 -1.76 12.33 20.65
CA ASN A 64 -3.04 12.95 20.30
C ASN A 64 -3.90 12.16 19.29
N GLY A 65 -4.05 10.87 19.49
CA GLY A 65 -4.85 10.00 18.62
C GLY A 65 -4.07 9.32 17.50
N VAL A 66 -2.78 9.58 17.37
CA VAL A 66 -1.88 8.84 16.48
C VAL A 66 -1.43 7.57 17.18
N LEU A 67 -1.71 6.42 16.61
CA LEU A 67 -1.42 5.10 17.17
C LEU A 67 -0.80 4.22 16.08
N PHE A 68 0.18 3.39 16.46
CA PHE A 68 0.78 2.40 15.55
C PHE A 68 0.96 1.06 16.23
N CYS A 69 0.95 -0.03 15.44
CA CYS A 69 1.39 -1.35 15.87
C CYS A 69 2.12 -2.08 14.75
N ARG A 70 2.90 -3.09 15.12
CA ARG A 70 3.47 -4.06 14.19
C ARG A 70 2.59 -5.30 14.19
N VAL A 71 2.02 -5.63 13.03
CA VAL A 71 1.10 -6.79 12.89
C VAL A 71 1.89 -8.09 12.75
N THR A 72 2.77 -8.13 11.78
CA THR A 72 3.65 -9.28 11.50
C THR A 72 4.95 -8.78 10.87
N SER A 73 5.99 -9.60 10.87
CA SER A 73 7.24 -9.37 10.12
C SER A 73 7.56 -7.89 9.82
N ASP A 74 7.34 -7.46 8.59
CA ASP A 74 7.58 -6.13 8.05
C ASP A 74 6.30 -5.29 7.85
N HIS A 75 5.16 -5.78 8.36
CA HIS A 75 3.85 -5.13 8.23
C HIS A 75 3.49 -4.32 9.47
N PHE A 76 3.29 -3.03 9.28
CA PHE A 76 2.89 -2.06 10.30
C PHE A 76 1.54 -1.44 9.94
N VAL A 77 0.70 -1.24 10.93
CA VAL A 77 -0.54 -0.48 10.78
C VAL A 77 -0.62 0.63 11.81
N GLY A 78 -1.41 1.63 11.52
CA GLY A 78 -1.60 2.75 12.43
C GLY A 78 -2.78 3.63 12.07
N VAL A 79 -3.01 4.63 12.89
CA VAL A 79 -3.98 5.69 12.65
C VAL A 79 -3.32 7.04 12.80
N LEU A 80 -3.55 7.91 11.84
CA LEU A 80 -3.13 9.31 11.83
C LEU A 80 -4.34 10.20 12.14
N LYS A 81 -4.08 11.39 12.65
CA LYS A 81 -5.09 12.44 12.84
C LYS A 81 -4.66 13.69 12.10
N GLU A 82 -5.43 14.08 11.09
CA GLU A 82 -5.20 15.26 10.26
C GLU A 82 -6.53 15.89 9.81
N ASP A 83 -6.48 17.12 9.28
CA ASP A 83 -7.67 17.82 8.80
C ASP A 83 -8.16 17.28 7.45
N THR A 84 -7.23 16.82 6.57
CA THR A 84 -7.55 16.31 5.23
C THR A 84 -6.70 15.10 4.88
N VAL A 85 -7.21 14.27 3.98
CA VAL A 85 -6.51 13.07 3.51
C VAL A 85 -5.20 13.41 2.77
N GLU A 86 -5.16 14.54 2.05
CA GLU A 86 -3.96 15.00 1.36
C GLU A 86 -2.87 15.36 2.36
N LYS A 87 -3.19 16.09 3.42
CA LYS A 87 -2.23 16.41 4.50
C LYS A 87 -1.73 15.15 5.19
N ALA A 88 -2.63 14.20 5.52
CA ALA A 88 -2.26 12.94 6.14
C ALA A 88 -1.30 12.15 5.24
N ARG A 89 -1.64 12.04 3.94
CA ARG A 89 -0.80 11.39 2.93
C ARG A 89 0.58 12.02 2.84
N ASP A 90 0.63 13.34 2.64
CA ASP A 90 1.89 14.05 2.37
C ASP A 90 2.83 13.99 3.58
N LYS A 91 2.32 14.19 4.79
CA LYS A 91 3.10 14.05 6.03
C LYS A 91 3.61 12.64 6.25
N TYR A 92 2.78 11.63 5.97
CA TYR A 92 3.19 10.24 6.14
C TYR A 92 4.19 9.82 5.07
N LEU A 93 4.02 10.27 3.83
CA LEU A 93 4.96 10.03 2.75
C LEU A 93 6.33 10.69 3.02
N GLU A 94 6.34 11.93 3.51
CA GLU A 94 7.57 12.62 3.93
C GLU A 94 8.28 11.85 5.05
N PHE A 95 7.54 11.38 6.04
CA PHE A 95 8.06 10.57 7.14
C PHE A 95 8.71 9.27 6.63
N THR A 96 7.99 8.51 5.80
CA THR A 96 8.50 7.23 5.26
C THR A 96 9.68 7.45 4.33
N ASN A 97 9.67 8.47 3.48
CA ASN A 97 10.79 8.82 2.61
C ASN A 97 12.03 9.22 3.41
N THR A 98 11.88 10.02 4.47
CA THR A 98 12.99 10.41 5.35
C THR A 98 13.62 9.19 6.01
N PHE A 99 12.80 8.25 6.49
CA PHE A 99 13.29 7.00 7.08
C PHE A 99 14.03 6.14 6.04
N VAL A 100 13.45 5.96 4.86
CA VAL A 100 14.04 5.17 3.78
C VAL A 100 15.35 5.76 3.30
N GLN A 101 15.43 7.07 3.08
CA GLN A 101 16.67 7.76 2.67
C GLN A 101 17.77 7.56 3.71
N LYS A 102 17.47 7.73 5.00
CA LYS A 102 18.43 7.50 6.09
C LYS A 102 18.91 6.05 6.13
N THR A 103 18.01 5.09 5.92
CA THR A 103 18.34 3.67 5.92
C THR A 103 19.19 3.29 4.71
N ASN A 104 18.78 3.72 3.51
CA ASN A 104 19.51 3.45 2.27
C ASN A 104 20.90 4.11 2.23
N SER A 105 21.07 5.28 2.89
CA SER A 105 22.39 5.92 3.05
C SER A 105 23.32 5.14 4.01
N ARG A 106 22.76 4.39 4.94
CA ARG A 106 23.52 3.60 5.92
C ARG A 106 23.90 2.22 5.40
N TYR A 107 23.07 1.65 4.54
CA TYR A 107 23.25 0.32 3.96
C TYR A 107 23.28 0.45 2.42
N ASP A 108 24.48 0.35 1.84
CA ASP A 108 24.69 0.50 0.40
C ASP A 108 23.88 -0.55 -0.37
N GLN A 109 23.23 -0.18 -1.47
CA GLN A 109 22.36 -1.07 -2.28
C GLN A 109 21.15 -1.67 -1.56
N CYS A 110 20.79 -1.17 -0.38
CA CYS A 110 19.62 -1.66 0.38
C CYS A 110 18.32 -1.52 -0.43
N ASN A 111 18.18 -0.43 -1.19
CA ASN A 111 17.01 -0.13 -2.03
C ASN A 111 15.67 -0.40 -1.35
N LEU A 112 15.62 -0.11 -0.04
CA LEU A 112 14.43 -0.25 0.76
C LEU A 112 13.36 0.73 0.28
N VAL A 113 12.12 0.28 0.23
CA VAL A 113 10.95 1.07 -0.15
C VAL A 113 9.81 0.74 0.80
N ILE A 114 9.00 1.72 1.17
CA ILE A 114 7.79 1.51 1.98
C ILE A 114 6.56 1.76 1.12
N ALA A 115 5.75 0.72 0.95
CA ALA A 115 4.44 0.79 0.31
C ALA A 115 3.37 0.98 1.39
N THR A 116 2.55 2.02 1.25
CA THR A 116 1.51 2.34 2.23
C THR A 116 0.16 2.49 1.55
N GLY A 117 -0.86 1.86 2.10
CA GLY A 117 -2.25 2.17 1.81
C GLY A 117 -2.85 3.01 2.93
N MET A 118 -3.68 3.97 2.57
CA MET A 118 -4.37 4.87 3.49
C MET A 118 -5.87 4.81 3.26
N TYR A 119 -6.63 4.79 4.33
CA TYR A 119 -8.09 4.77 4.34
C TYR A 119 -8.62 5.84 5.30
N GLU A 120 -9.50 6.72 4.85
CA GLU A 120 -10.21 7.65 5.71
C GLU A 120 -11.29 6.91 6.52
N ILE A 121 -11.21 6.99 7.85
CA ILE A 121 -12.18 6.30 8.72
C ILE A 121 -13.51 7.08 8.70
N LEU A 122 -14.56 6.40 8.27
CA LEU A 122 -15.90 6.99 8.15
C LEU A 122 -16.74 6.73 9.41
N GLU A 123 -17.72 7.58 9.65
CA GLU A 123 -18.61 7.46 10.83
C GLU A 123 -19.35 6.11 10.89
N ASN A 124 -19.72 5.57 9.73
CA ASN A 124 -20.42 4.28 9.62
C ASN A 124 -19.49 3.06 9.64
N ASP A 125 -18.18 3.22 9.74
CA ASP A 125 -17.28 2.08 9.92
C ASP A 125 -17.52 1.40 11.28
N TRP A 126 -17.67 0.08 11.25
CA TRP A 126 -18.03 -0.70 12.43
C TRP A 126 -16.91 -1.63 12.92
N SER A 127 -15.85 -1.79 12.17
CA SER A 127 -14.78 -2.77 12.46
C SER A 127 -13.40 -2.23 12.05
N VAL A 128 -12.45 -2.32 12.96
CA VAL A 128 -11.03 -2.00 12.68
C VAL A 128 -10.46 -2.95 11.62
N SER A 129 -10.95 -4.19 11.55
CA SER A 129 -10.54 -5.16 10.53
C SER A 129 -10.91 -4.68 9.12
N SER A 130 -12.13 -4.15 8.92
CA SER A 130 -12.54 -3.62 7.60
C SER A 130 -11.75 -2.38 7.20
N MET A 131 -11.42 -1.51 8.16
CA MET A 131 -10.54 -0.35 7.90
C MET A 131 -9.15 -0.81 7.45
N MET A 132 -8.60 -1.82 8.11
CA MET A 132 -7.32 -2.42 7.76
C MET A 132 -7.37 -3.07 6.37
N ASP A 133 -8.46 -3.78 6.03
CA ASP A 133 -8.63 -4.42 4.73
C ASP A 133 -8.66 -3.38 3.60
N ASN A 134 -9.39 -2.27 3.78
CA ASN A 134 -9.44 -1.17 2.83
C ASN A 134 -8.04 -0.54 2.62
N ALA A 135 -7.33 -0.25 3.70
CA ALA A 135 -5.97 0.25 3.62
C ALA A 135 -5.01 -0.77 2.95
N ASN A 136 -5.15 -2.07 3.25
CA ASN A 136 -4.37 -3.13 2.61
C ASN A 136 -4.61 -3.23 1.10
N GLU A 137 -5.85 -3.07 0.63
CA GLU A 137 -6.14 -3.08 -0.81
C GLU A 137 -5.46 -1.91 -1.53
N ALA A 138 -5.49 -0.71 -0.96
CA ALA A 138 -4.74 0.44 -1.49
C ALA A 138 -3.22 0.19 -1.49
N ARG A 139 -2.67 -0.38 -0.39
CA ARG A 139 -1.25 -0.72 -0.29
C ARG A 139 -0.76 -1.69 -1.38
N LYS A 140 -1.59 -2.68 -1.74
CA LYS A 140 -1.23 -3.64 -2.81
C LYS A 140 -0.98 -2.95 -4.15
N GLN A 141 -1.68 -1.86 -4.44
CA GLN A 141 -1.45 -1.09 -5.67
C GLN A 141 -0.10 -0.36 -5.66
N CYS A 142 0.37 0.10 -4.51
CA CYS A 142 1.69 0.70 -4.40
C CYS A 142 2.82 -0.27 -4.78
N LYS A 143 2.69 -1.55 -4.43
CA LYS A 143 3.72 -2.57 -4.68
C LYS A 143 3.93 -2.88 -6.16
N THR A 144 2.92 -2.64 -7.01
CA THR A 144 2.99 -2.99 -8.42
C THR A 144 3.68 -1.95 -9.30
N GLN A 145 3.98 -0.75 -8.79
CA GLN A 145 4.27 0.38 -9.66
C GLN A 145 5.58 1.14 -9.39
N LYS A 146 6.37 0.91 -8.30
CA LYS A 146 7.35 1.94 -7.92
C LYS A 146 8.70 1.46 -7.41
N VAL A 147 9.70 2.26 -7.76
CA VAL A 147 11.07 2.27 -7.24
C VAL A 147 11.16 3.05 -5.92
N ASP A 148 10.19 3.95 -5.65
CA ASP A 148 10.15 4.83 -4.48
C ASP A 148 8.99 4.52 -3.54
N SER A 149 9.11 4.91 -2.27
CA SER A 149 8.02 4.82 -1.29
C SER A 149 6.78 5.59 -1.77
N ALA A 150 5.62 5.02 -1.55
CA ALA A 150 4.37 5.58 -2.01
C ALA A 150 3.24 5.37 -1.00
N VAL A 151 2.30 6.30 -1.01
CA VAL A 151 1.05 6.22 -0.26
C VAL A 151 -0.11 6.28 -1.24
N GLU A 152 -0.90 5.21 -1.32
CA GLU A 152 -2.12 5.14 -2.12
C GLU A 152 -3.34 5.27 -1.20
N ILE A 153 -4.33 6.04 -1.63
CA ILE A 153 -5.53 6.30 -0.85
C ILE A 153 -6.67 5.41 -1.35
N TYR A 154 -7.31 4.68 -0.44
CA TYR A 154 -8.53 3.95 -0.73
C TYR A 154 -9.70 4.91 -0.81
N THR A 155 -10.20 5.16 -2.02
CA THR A 155 -11.34 6.03 -2.32
C THR A 155 -12.51 5.21 -2.87
N GLU A 156 -13.69 5.79 -2.91
CA GLU A 156 -14.85 5.19 -3.57
C GLU A 156 -14.58 4.89 -5.07
N LYS A 157 -13.85 5.75 -5.74
CA LYS A 157 -13.40 5.51 -7.13
C LYS A 157 -12.45 4.32 -7.20
N PHE A 158 -11.54 4.20 -6.23
CA PHE A 158 -10.63 3.06 -6.12
C PHE A 158 -11.42 1.76 -5.93
N ARG A 159 -12.40 1.74 -5.01
CA ARG A 159 -13.28 0.59 -4.75
C ARG A 159 -14.01 0.15 -6.01
N LYS A 160 -14.64 1.09 -6.74
CA LYS A 160 -15.34 0.79 -8.00
C LYS A 160 -14.41 0.21 -9.07
N ASN A 161 -13.22 0.76 -9.22
CA ASN A 161 -12.25 0.22 -10.18
C ASN A 161 -11.82 -1.20 -9.83
N LEU A 162 -11.64 -1.49 -8.54
CA LEU A 162 -11.29 -2.81 -8.05
C LEU A 162 -12.42 -3.82 -8.29
N GLU A 163 -13.67 -3.44 -8.01
CA GLU A 163 -14.87 -4.24 -8.29
C GLU A 163 -15.00 -4.55 -9.78
N ASN A 164 -14.92 -3.53 -10.64
CA ASN A 164 -14.95 -3.71 -12.10
C ASN A 164 -13.85 -4.66 -12.59
N THR A 165 -12.64 -4.52 -12.06
CA THR A 165 -11.53 -5.42 -12.42
C THR A 165 -11.83 -6.86 -12.00
N ARG A 166 -12.36 -7.07 -10.80
CA ARG A 166 -12.75 -8.40 -10.30
C ARG A 166 -13.86 -9.02 -11.15
N GLU A 167 -14.87 -8.24 -11.53
CA GLU A 167 -15.96 -8.69 -12.42
C GLU A 167 -15.42 -9.13 -13.78
N ILE A 168 -14.57 -8.31 -14.40
CA ILE A 168 -13.92 -8.65 -15.68
C ILE A 168 -13.13 -9.95 -15.56
N VAL A 169 -12.27 -10.06 -14.55
CA VAL A 169 -11.43 -11.25 -14.36
C VAL A 169 -12.26 -12.48 -14.09
N SER A 170 -13.30 -12.39 -13.26
CA SER A 170 -14.20 -13.52 -12.95
C SER A 170 -15.00 -13.98 -14.18
N GLY A 171 -15.36 -13.07 -15.06
CA GLY A 171 -16.09 -13.33 -16.32
C GLY A 171 -15.21 -13.89 -17.44
N MET A 172 -13.89 -13.76 -17.40
CA MET A 172 -12.99 -14.07 -18.51
C MET A 172 -13.10 -15.50 -19.04
N VAL A 173 -13.22 -16.49 -18.14
CA VAL A 173 -13.31 -17.90 -18.55
C VAL A 173 -14.62 -18.18 -19.28
N ALA A 174 -15.73 -17.62 -18.79
CA ALA A 174 -17.03 -17.74 -19.46
C ALA A 174 -17.01 -17.05 -20.83
N ALA A 175 -16.52 -15.83 -20.90
CA ALA A 175 -16.37 -15.06 -22.14
C ALA A 175 -15.48 -15.78 -23.16
N TYR A 176 -14.39 -16.43 -22.71
CA TYR A 176 -13.56 -17.25 -23.60
C TYR A 176 -14.32 -18.46 -24.15
N ASN A 177 -15.03 -19.21 -23.32
CA ASN A 177 -15.82 -20.36 -23.73
C ASN A 177 -16.96 -19.97 -24.67
N ASN A 178 -17.56 -18.80 -24.46
CA ASN A 178 -18.61 -18.25 -25.30
C ASN A 178 -18.07 -17.63 -26.61
N LYS A 179 -16.74 -17.65 -26.85
CA LYS A 179 -16.09 -17.07 -28.03
C LYS A 179 -16.35 -15.56 -28.20
N GLU A 180 -16.44 -14.85 -27.06
CA GLU A 180 -16.65 -13.40 -27.04
C GLU A 180 -15.38 -12.64 -27.42
N PHE A 181 -14.19 -13.23 -27.19
CA PHE A 181 -12.92 -12.64 -27.59
C PHE A 181 -12.66 -12.77 -29.09
N ARG A 182 -12.34 -11.64 -29.72
CA ARG A 182 -11.94 -11.59 -31.11
C ARG A 182 -10.54 -11.04 -31.26
N ALA A 183 -9.70 -11.69 -32.07
CA ALA A 183 -8.38 -11.21 -32.39
C ALA A 183 -8.44 -10.27 -33.60
N TYR A 184 -7.96 -9.04 -33.42
CA TYR A 184 -7.77 -8.07 -34.49
C TYR A 184 -6.29 -7.93 -34.77
N LEU A 185 -5.90 -7.94 -36.06
CA LEU A 185 -4.52 -7.81 -36.47
C LEU A 185 -4.25 -6.34 -36.86
N GLN A 186 -3.36 -5.69 -36.14
CA GLN A 186 -2.85 -4.37 -36.47
C GLN A 186 -1.55 -4.54 -37.28
N PRO A 187 -1.51 -4.13 -38.57
CA PRO A 187 -0.35 -4.33 -39.43
C PRO A 187 0.83 -3.45 -38.98
N LYS A 188 2.04 -4.06 -38.96
CA LYS A 188 3.32 -3.35 -38.80
C LYS A 188 3.91 -3.12 -40.19
N VAL A 189 4.15 -1.86 -40.55
CA VAL A 189 4.66 -1.47 -41.87
C VAL A 189 6.11 -1.01 -41.73
N SER A 190 6.97 -1.47 -42.62
CA SER A 190 8.34 -0.97 -42.75
C SER A 190 8.35 0.45 -43.26
N LEU A 191 8.92 1.39 -42.54
CA LEU A 191 9.08 2.78 -42.97
C LEU A 191 9.98 2.93 -44.20
N HIS A 192 10.89 1.98 -44.43
CA HIS A 192 11.78 2.00 -45.60
C HIS A 192 11.11 1.53 -46.89
N THR A 193 10.28 0.49 -46.78
CA THR A 193 9.73 -0.18 -47.98
C THR A 193 8.25 0.05 -48.18
N GLY A 194 7.55 0.60 -47.19
CA GLY A 194 6.08 0.75 -47.21
C GLY A 194 5.32 -0.58 -47.14
N LYS A 195 6.02 -1.72 -46.97
CA LYS A 195 5.40 -3.05 -46.99
C LYS A 195 5.05 -3.51 -45.58
N VAL A 196 3.97 -4.28 -45.48
CA VAL A 196 3.61 -4.97 -44.23
C VAL A 196 4.67 -6.02 -43.92
N VAL A 197 5.30 -5.95 -42.74
CA VAL A 197 6.36 -6.84 -42.30
C VAL A 197 5.93 -7.75 -41.12
N GLY A 198 4.71 -7.50 -40.62
CA GLY A 198 4.16 -8.30 -39.50
C GLY A 198 2.83 -7.69 -39.04
N ALA A 199 2.27 -8.27 -37.99
CA ALA A 199 1.08 -7.72 -37.35
C ALA A 199 1.15 -7.94 -35.84
N GLU A 200 0.47 -7.08 -35.07
CA GLU A 200 0.22 -7.26 -33.65
C GLU A 200 -1.21 -7.79 -33.48
N ALA A 201 -1.36 -8.86 -32.71
CA ALA A 201 -2.66 -9.42 -32.38
C ALA A 201 -3.23 -8.70 -31.15
N LEU A 202 -4.31 -7.99 -31.32
CA LEU A 202 -5.04 -7.26 -30.29
C LEU A 202 -6.36 -7.99 -30.01
N VAL A 203 -6.62 -8.29 -28.75
CA VAL A 203 -7.91 -8.87 -28.33
C VAL A 203 -8.94 -7.76 -28.11
N ARG A 204 -10.16 -8.00 -28.59
CA ARG A 204 -11.32 -7.13 -28.39
C ARG A 204 -12.51 -7.96 -27.94
#